data_c57220fb2e7564c9c5bddaf75808a62f
#
_entry.id   c57220fb2e7564c9c5bddaf75808a62f
#
_cell.length_a   1.000
_cell.length_b   1.000
_cell.length_c   1.000
_cell.angle_alpha   90.00
_cell.angle_beta   90.00
_cell.angle_gamma   90.00
#
_symmetry.space_group_name_H-M   'P 1'
#
loop_
_entity.id
_entity.type
_entity.pdbx_description
1 polymer ?
#
loop_
_entity_poly.entity_id
_entity_poly.type
_entity_poly.pdbx_seq_one_letter_code
_entity_poly.pdbx_strand_id
1 'polypeptide(L)'
;MTSKKAPREASPDEAQSNRHRGKTVRRSLVEASEAQDAALLARELRTSQTQQELALIVVVEFTGEVRKRKQLTAAARLARTAAALMAGEEDFPDHTAPNLDFDAGRAEFEELARSAGATIAATLVQRRQKPDPSSLVGEGKLEEIVGVVASTNASLVLFDHDLTPSQLRNIESRLPCHVIDRSQLILDIFARHAKTREGQLQVELAQLEYQLPRLAGRGRAMSQLGGGIGTRGPGETQLETDRRKINLRIDHIKTQLDAVRRIRHQQRQRRVPVPVVALVGYTNAGKSTLFNALTEAGVLESARMFATLDPKLRQLQLPSRRRILLSDTVGFIRNLPHTLVTSFRATLEEVERAEILIHVQDASSPMREEQKTQVERVLAELGVSTKPVIQVLNKIDLVQPQELARLAIGREAVPVSSLQHTGLEQVLIAIDAALVADPLVEVTFRLPQSEGSILASLEGGALINDKRFEGNLVFLRARGPASLLNRYRRFREKHDLSDEPAGAKHT
;
A
#
# COMPACT_ATOMS: atom_id res chain seq x y z
N MET A 1 14.47 -49.99 70.72
CA MET A 1 15.54 -49.68 69.73
C MET A 1 14.94 -49.44 68.34
N THR A 2 14.68 -48.21 68.07
CA THR A 2 14.04 -47.78 66.79
C THR A 2 15.04 -47.01 65.94
N SER A 3 15.51 -47.64 64.84
CA SER A 3 16.48 -47.08 63.93
C SER A 3 15.74 -46.09 62.99
N LYS A 4 16.05 -44.77 63.04
CA LYS A 4 15.65 -43.74 62.10
C LYS A 4 16.57 -43.81 60.88
N LYS A 5 16.01 -44.17 59.76
CA LYS A 5 16.64 -44.03 58.42
C LYS A 5 16.64 -42.56 57.95
N ALA A 6 17.79 -42.00 57.70
CA ALA A 6 17.94 -40.64 57.10
C ALA A 6 17.55 -40.63 55.66
N PRO A 7 17.03 -39.49 55.12
CA PRO A 7 16.69 -39.39 53.72
C PRO A 7 17.97 -39.30 52.83
N ARG A 8 17.96 -40.04 51.72
CA ARG A 8 19.02 -39.98 50.71
C ARG A 8 18.94 -38.63 49.97
N GLU A 9 20.04 -37.90 50.01
CA GLU A 9 20.22 -36.73 49.13
C GLU A 9 20.32 -37.19 47.68
N ALA A 10 19.50 -36.59 46.79
CA ALA A 10 19.52 -36.86 45.38
C ALA A 10 20.80 -36.23 44.76
N SER A 11 21.44 -36.95 43.82
CA SER A 11 22.65 -36.51 43.14
C SER A 11 22.41 -35.29 42.25
N PRO A 12 23.41 -34.43 42.01
CA PRO A 12 23.28 -33.20 41.21
C PRO A 12 22.77 -33.45 39.78
N ASP A 13 23.01 -34.62 39.21
CA ASP A 13 22.58 -35.00 37.86
C ASP A 13 21.08 -35.27 37.74
N GLU A 14 20.43 -35.81 38.79
CA GLU A 14 18.97 -36.02 38.78
C GLU A 14 18.19 -34.68 38.87
N ALA A 15 18.76 -33.69 39.56
CA ALA A 15 18.18 -32.37 39.69
C ALA A 15 18.24 -31.56 38.36
N GLN A 16 19.29 -31.76 37.56
CA GLN A 16 19.42 -31.13 36.23
C GLN A 16 18.50 -31.79 35.19
N SER A 17 18.37 -33.13 35.20
CA SER A 17 17.47 -33.86 34.31
C SER A 17 16.00 -33.51 34.53
N ASN A 18 15.56 -33.30 35.77
CA ASN A 18 14.21 -32.88 36.11
C ASN A 18 13.90 -31.43 35.72
N ARG A 19 14.89 -30.51 35.78
CA ARG A 19 14.73 -29.13 35.32
C ARG A 19 14.61 -29.03 33.78
N HIS A 20 15.29 -29.88 33.01
CA HIS A 20 15.19 -29.92 31.55
C HIS A 20 13.84 -30.52 31.10
N ARG A 21 13.38 -31.62 31.74
CA ARG A 21 12.05 -32.20 31.44
C ARG A 21 10.92 -31.23 31.77
N GLY A 22 10.98 -30.50 32.86
CA GLY A 22 9.94 -29.50 33.22
C GLY A 22 9.88 -28.32 32.26
N LYS A 23 11.01 -27.89 31.66
CA LYS A 23 11.05 -26.84 30.66
C LYS A 23 10.50 -27.30 29.31
N THR A 24 10.78 -28.52 28.90
CA THR A 24 10.31 -29.10 27.64
C THR A 24 8.80 -29.34 27.68
N VAL A 25 8.26 -29.87 28.78
CA VAL A 25 6.82 -30.12 28.98
C VAL A 25 6.03 -28.79 29.03
N ARG A 26 6.55 -27.75 29.70
CA ARG A 26 5.91 -26.42 29.71
C ARG A 26 5.91 -25.78 28.30
N ARG A 27 6.97 -25.96 27.51
CA ARG A 27 7.06 -25.42 26.14
C ARG A 27 6.08 -26.12 25.21
N SER A 28 5.93 -27.45 25.30
CA SER A 28 4.97 -28.21 24.51
C SER A 28 3.50 -27.93 24.89
N LEU A 29 3.21 -27.63 26.15
CA LEU A 29 1.86 -27.23 26.60
C LEU A 29 1.47 -25.83 26.12
N VAL A 30 2.42 -24.88 26.07
CA VAL A 30 2.17 -23.54 25.54
C VAL A 30 1.99 -23.61 24.02
N GLU A 31 2.83 -24.35 23.31
CA GLU A 31 2.71 -24.58 21.87
C GLU A 31 1.41 -25.31 21.50
N ALA A 32 0.95 -26.25 22.31
CA ALA A 32 -0.33 -26.95 22.13
C ALA A 32 -1.54 -26.02 22.39
N SER A 33 -1.46 -25.14 23.39
CA SER A 33 -2.49 -24.14 23.67
C SER A 33 -2.58 -23.11 22.55
N GLU A 34 -1.44 -22.60 22.07
CA GLU A 34 -1.39 -21.66 20.95
C GLU A 34 -1.91 -22.27 19.63
N ALA A 35 -1.62 -23.56 19.40
CA ALA A 35 -2.15 -24.29 18.26
C ALA A 35 -3.67 -24.53 18.35
N GLN A 36 -4.20 -24.75 19.56
CA GLN A 36 -5.61 -24.92 19.80
C GLN A 36 -6.39 -23.59 19.64
N ASP A 37 -5.85 -22.49 20.16
CA ASP A 37 -6.41 -21.16 20.01
C ASP A 37 -6.36 -20.70 18.53
N ALA A 38 -5.27 -20.97 17.82
CA ALA A 38 -5.17 -20.73 16.39
C ALA A 38 -6.14 -21.59 15.55
N ALA A 39 -6.40 -22.83 15.97
CA ALA A 39 -7.36 -23.72 15.30
C ALA A 39 -8.81 -23.29 15.57
N LEU A 40 -9.12 -22.79 16.75
CA LEU A 40 -10.43 -22.23 17.10
C LEU A 40 -10.70 -20.93 16.31
N LEU A 41 -9.71 -20.02 16.27
CA LEU A 41 -9.79 -18.80 15.46
C LEU A 41 -9.95 -19.11 13.96
N ALA A 42 -9.19 -20.09 13.45
CA ALA A 42 -9.27 -20.54 12.07
C ALA A 42 -10.62 -21.21 11.76
N ARG A 43 -11.25 -21.84 12.75
CA ARG A 43 -12.60 -22.45 12.62
C ARG A 43 -13.69 -21.37 12.64
N GLU A 44 -13.57 -20.36 13.48
CA GLU A 44 -14.49 -19.21 13.49
C GLU A 44 -14.37 -18.39 12.20
N LEU A 45 -13.15 -18.19 11.69
CA LEU A 45 -12.89 -17.53 10.40
C LEU A 45 -13.44 -18.35 9.21
N ARG A 46 -13.42 -19.69 9.27
CA ARG A 46 -13.98 -20.55 8.21
C ARG A 46 -15.51 -20.61 8.25
N THR A 47 -16.12 -20.51 9.41
CA THR A 47 -17.60 -20.48 9.54
C THR A 47 -18.18 -19.15 9.04
N SER A 48 -17.45 -18.05 9.14
CA SER A 48 -17.85 -16.76 8.57
C SER A 48 -17.65 -16.65 7.05
N GLN A 49 -16.85 -17.55 6.43
CA GLN A 49 -16.60 -17.51 4.98
C GLN A 49 -17.72 -18.10 4.11
N THR A 50 -18.74 -18.73 4.68
CA THR A 50 -19.82 -19.42 3.92
C THR A 50 -21.14 -18.67 3.86
N GLN A 51 -21.36 -17.63 4.64
CA GLN A 51 -22.51 -16.74 4.50
C GLN A 51 -22.05 -15.41 3.89
N GLN A 52 -22.59 -15.07 2.72
CA GLN A 52 -22.45 -13.72 2.15
C GLN A 52 -23.08 -12.73 3.16
N GLU A 53 -22.23 -11.92 3.81
CA GLU A 53 -22.69 -10.92 4.77
C GLU A 53 -23.48 -9.84 4.04
N LEU A 54 -24.74 -9.70 4.41
CA LEU A 54 -25.64 -8.70 3.84
C LEU A 54 -25.40 -7.37 4.54
N ALA A 55 -24.89 -6.38 3.82
CA ALA A 55 -24.48 -5.09 4.36
C ALA A 55 -25.40 -3.95 3.99
N LEU A 56 -25.74 -3.12 4.97
CA LEU A 56 -26.34 -1.81 4.78
C LEU A 56 -25.22 -0.76 4.77
N ILE A 57 -25.14 0.04 3.72
CA ILE A 57 -24.17 1.13 3.61
C ILE A 57 -24.79 2.45 4.07
N VAL A 58 -24.09 3.18 4.94
CA VAL A 58 -24.44 4.52 5.40
C VAL A 58 -23.39 5.51 4.97
N VAL A 59 -23.75 6.41 4.07
CA VAL A 59 -22.88 7.45 3.51
C VAL A 59 -23.31 8.82 4.04
N VAL A 60 -22.36 9.59 4.57
CA VAL A 60 -22.65 10.91 5.14
C VAL A 60 -21.95 12.00 4.36
N GLU A 61 -22.69 12.98 3.85
CA GLU A 61 -22.17 14.17 3.20
C GLU A 61 -22.15 15.37 4.15
N PHE A 62 -20.95 15.89 4.48
CA PHE A 62 -20.81 17.10 5.31
C PHE A 62 -20.79 18.36 4.45
N THR A 63 -21.94 19.00 4.28
CA THR A 63 -22.10 20.21 3.47
C THR A 63 -21.31 21.42 3.99
N GLY A 64 -20.95 21.46 5.28
CA GLY A 64 -20.12 22.49 5.89
C GLY A 64 -18.67 22.49 5.39
N GLU A 65 -18.10 21.33 5.08
CA GLU A 65 -16.76 21.21 4.50
C GLU A 65 -16.75 21.53 3.00
N VAL A 66 -17.78 21.09 2.29
CA VAL A 66 -17.98 21.41 0.87
C VAL A 66 -18.09 22.91 0.68
N ARG A 67 -18.77 23.63 1.60
CA ARG A 67 -18.90 25.10 1.53
C ARG A 67 -17.55 25.80 1.74
N LYS A 68 -16.69 25.31 2.65
CA LYS A 68 -15.31 25.81 2.82
C LYS A 68 -14.43 25.54 1.60
N ARG A 69 -14.51 24.35 1.00
CA ARG A 69 -13.82 24.02 -0.24
C ARG A 69 -14.30 24.89 -1.41
N LYS A 70 -15.64 25.08 -1.57
CA LYS A 70 -16.20 25.96 -2.61
C LYS A 70 -15.77 27.43 -2.43
N GLN A 71 -15.57 27.92 -1.22
CA GLN A 71 -15.07 29.28 -0.99
C GLN A 71 -13.58 29.45 -1.35
N LEU A 72 -12.74 28.44 -1.09
CA LEU A 72 -11.33 28.42 -1.50
C LEU A 72 -11.18 28.26 -3.03
N THR A 73 -12.04 27.49 -3.67
CA THR A 73 -12.08 27.35 -5.14
C THR A 73 -12.81 28.52 -5.82
N ALA A 74 -13.66 29.29 -5.12
CA ALA A 74 -14.30 30.48 -5.69
C ALA A 74 -13.28 31.59 -6.01
N ALA A 75 -12.24 31.76 -5.20
CA ALA A 75 -11.15 32.68 -5.52
C ALA A 75 -10.36 32.22 -6.77
N ALA A 76 -10.14 30.91 -6.91
CA ALA A 76 -9.51 30.32 -8.09
C ALA A 76 -10.43 30.34 -9.31
N ARG A 77 -11.77 30.24 -9.11
CA ARG A 77 -12.78 30.41 -10.18
C ARG A 77 -12.90 31.87 -10.63
N LEU A 78 -12.89 32.82 -9.72
CA LEU A 78 -12.87 34.26 -10.06
C LEU A 78 -11.63 34.61 -10.89
N ALA A 79 -10.48 34.03 -10.59
CA ALA A 79 -9.29 34.20 -11.41
C ALA A 79 -9.42 33.55 -12.80
N ARG A 80 -10.11 32.39 -12.92
CA ARG A 80 -10.41 31.73 -14.19
C ARG A 80 -11.52 32.44 -14.99
N THR A 81 -12.58 32.93 -14.31
CA THR A 81 -13.66 33.69 -14.96
C THR A 81 -13.15 35.03 -15.48
N ALA A 82 -12.23 35.67 -14.76
CA ALA A 82 -11.55 36.88 -15.26
C ALA A 82 -10.68 36.58 -16.50
N ALA A 83 -10.06 35.40 -16.57
CA ALA A 83 -9.32 34.95 -17.75
C ALA A 83 -10.24 34.51 -18.91
N ALA A 84 -11.42 33.90 -18.63
CA ALA A 84 -12.40 33.47 -19.62
C ALA A 84 -13.22 34.63 -20.18
N LEU A 85 -13.53 35.64 -19.38
CA LEU A 85 -14.14 36.91 -19.87
C LEU A 85 -13.22 37.67 -20.85
N MET A 86 -11.90 37.50 -20.73
CA MET A 86 -10.93 37.97 -21.71
C MET A 86 -10.90 37.10 -22.98
N ALA A 87 -11.42 35.87 -22.94
CA ALA A 87 -11.45 34.92 -24.05
C ALA A 87 -12.81 34.79 -24.79
N GLY A 88 -13.87 35.49 -24.31
CA GLY A 88 -15.16 35.58 -25.01
C GLY A 88 -16.05 34.31 -24.91
N GLU A 89 -15.88 33.47 -23.92
CA GLU A 89 -16.72 32.29 -23.67
C GLU A 89 -17.77 32.58 -22.56
N GLU A 90 -19.07 32.53 -22.93
CA GLU A 90 -20.19 32.64 -21.98
C GLU A 90 -20.44 31.27 -21.33
N ASP A 91 -20.03 31.10 -20.07
CA ASP A 91 -20.35 29.93 -19.28
C ASP A 91 -21.35 30.27 -18.18
N PHE A 92 -22.56 29.73 -18.26
CA PHE A 92 -23.62 29.91 -17.28
C PHE A 92 -23.41 28.90 -16.13
N PRO A 93 -23.40 29.32 -14.85
CA PRO A 93 -23.24 28.40 -13.74
C PRO A 93 -24.52 27.55 -13.54
N ASP A 94 -24.45 26.29 -13.89
CA ASP A 94 -25.48 25.31 -13.58
C ASP A 94 -25.47 24.96 -12.08
N HIS A 95 -26.48 25.45 -11.34
CA HIS A 95 -26.66 25.19 -9.90
C HIS A 95 -27.21 23.79 -9.59
N THR A 96 -27.48 22.97 -10.59
CA THR A 96 -28.07 21.63 -10.49
C THR A 96 -27.08 20.50 -10.79
N ALA A 97 -25.80 20.79 -11.06
CA ALA A 97 -24.82 19.75 -11.31
C ALA A 97 -24.72 18.79 -10.11
N PRO A 98 -24.89 17.46 -10.31
CA PRO A 98 -24.71 16.49 -9.25
C PRO A 98 -23.32 16.65 -8.64
N ASN A 99 -23.22 16.47 -7.32
CA ASN A 99 -21.93 16.57 -6.62
C ASN A 99 -21.09 15.34 -6.99
N LEU A 100 -20.47 15.35 -8.17
CA LEU A 100 -19.70 14.25 -8.75
C LEU A 100 -18.67 13.65 -7.75
N ASP A 101 -18.12 14.50 -6.89
CA ASP A 101 -17.18 14.09 -5.84
C ASP A 101 -17.86 13.19 -4.78
N PHE A 102 -19.09 13.48 -4.40
CA PHE A 102 -19.86 12.69 -3.43
C PHE A 102 -20.30 11.36 -4.03
N ASP A 103 -20.86 11.38 -5.25
CA ASP A 103 -21.33 10.17 -5.92
C ASP A 103 -20.17 9.22 -6.25
N ALA A 104 -19.02 9.76 -6.65
CA ALA A 104 -17.81 8.97 -6.83
C ALA A 104 -17.28 8.38 -5.51
N GLY A 105 -17.32 9.15 -4.41
CA GLY A 105 -16.94 8.65 -3.09
C GLY A 105 -17.85 7.54 -2.58
N ARG A 106 -19.17 7.65 -2.85
CA ARG A 106 -20.14 6.60 -2.56
C ARG A 106 -19.85 5.33 -3.35
N ALA A 107 -19.66 5.46 -4.66
CA ALA A 107 -19.35 4.32 -5.54
C ALA A 107 -18.04 3.63 -5.12
N GLU A 108 -17.02 4.40 -4.74
CA GLU A 108 -15.76 3.87 -4.20
C GLU A 108 -15.99 3.07 -2.92
N PHE A 109 -16.82 3.57 -1.98
CA PHE A 109 -17.09 2.88 -0.73
C PHE A 109 -17.91 1.60 -0.93
N GLU A 110 -18.87 1.62 -1.86
CA GLU A 110 -19.60 0.41 -2.28
C GLU A 110 -18.67 -0.65 -2.87
N GLU A 111 -17.69 -0.24 -3.67
CA GLU A 111 -16.70 -1.15 -4.25
C GLU A 111 -15.74 -1.71 -3.18
N LEU A 112 -15.40 -0.91 -2.16
CA LEU A 112 -14.68 -1.41 -0.98
C LEU A 112 -15.46 -2.51 -0.26
N ALA A 113 -16.75 -2.29 -0.01
CA ALA A 113 -17.61 -3.27 0.65
C ALA A 113 -17.69 -4.58 -0.15
N ARG A 114 -17.84 -4.49 -1.49
CA ARG A 114 -17.82 -5.67 -2.38
C ARG A 114 -16.45 -6.36 -2.37
N SER A 115 -15.36 -5.60 -2.32
CA SER A 115 -14.00 -6.14 -2.24
C SER A 115 -13.74 -6.88 -0.92
N ALA A 116 -14.39 -6.44 0.16
CA ALA A 116 -14.43 -7.15 1.44
C ALA A 116 -15.30 -8.41 1.41
N GLY A 117 -16.07 -8.63 0.34
CA GLY A 117 -16.96 -9.79 0.18
C GLY A 117 -18.37 -9.59 0.70
N ALA A 118 -18.75 -8.35 1.06
CA ALA A 118 -20.10 -8.02 1.46
C ALA A 118 -21.03 -7.89 0.27
N THR A 119 -22.29 -8.33 0.43
CA THR A 119 -23.39 -8.08 -0.51
C THR A 119 -24.16 -6.87 -0.04
N ILE A 120 -24.31 -5.85 -0.89
CA ILE A 120 -24.98 -4.60 -0.52
C ILE A 120 -26.50 -4.81 -0.60
N ALA A 121 -27.17 -4.68 0.54
CA ALA A 121 -28.64 -4.77 0.64
C ALA A 121 -29.29 -3.43 0.29
N ALA A 122 -28.75 -2.33 0.83
CA ALA A 122 -29.21 -0.98 0.57
C ALA A 122 -28.10 0.04 0.87
N THR A 123 -28.23 1.25 0.33
CA THR A 123 -27.35 2.39 0.62
C THR A 123 -28.20 3.55 1.12
N LEU A 124 -27.94 4.02 2.33
CA LEU A 124 -28.55 5.19 2.92
C LEU A 124 -27.63 6.38 2.86
N VAL A 125 -28.14 7.52 2.41
CA VAL A 125 -27.40 8.77 2.34
C VAL A 125 -27.97 9.77 3.34
N GLN A 126 -27.08 10.46 4.05
CA GLN A 126 -27.46 11.60 4.88
C GLN A 126 -26.60 12.81 4.55
N ARG A 127 -27.26 13.97 4.33
CA ARG A 127 -26.59 15.27 4.20
C ARG A 127 -26.69 16.04 5.50
N ARG A 128 -25.55 16.48 6.06
CA ARG A 128 -25.48 17.27 7.29
C ARG A 128 -24.42 18.37 7.18
N GLN A 129 -24.61 19.43 7.97
CA GLN A 129 -23.58 20.46 8.04
C GLN A 129 -22.37 20.04 8.89
N LYS A 130 -22.59 19.28 9.97
CA LYS A 130 -21.58 18.79 10.90
C LYS A 130 -21.90 17.39 11.38
N PRO A 131 -20.91 16.57 11.73
CA PRO A 131 -21.12 15.28 12.35
C PRO A 131 -21.83 15.41 13.69
N ASP A 132 -22.69 14.44 14.00
CA ASP A 132 -23.28 14.33 15.34
C ASP A 132 -22.22 13.80 16.31
N PRO A 133 -22.02 14.44 17.48
CA PRO A 133 -21.01 13.99 18.44
C PRO A 133 -21.29 12.59 19.01
N SER A 134 -22.57 12.20 19.11
CA SER A 134 -22.99 10.94 19.74
C SER A 134 -23.04 9.75 18.77
N SER A 135 -23.40 9.97 17.51
CA SER A 135 -23.72 8.88 16.56
C SER A 135 -23.30 9.17 15.11
N LEU A 136 -22.52 10.22 14.82
CA LEU A 136 -22.17 10.69 13.49
C LEU A 136 -23.37 11.18 12.67
N VAL A 137 -24.45 10.38 12.65
CA VAL A 137 -25.75 10.64 12.00
C VAL A 137 -26.75 11.19 13.01
N GLY A 138 -27.84 11.85 12.54
CA GLY A 138 -28.89 12.32 13.44
C GLY A 138 -29.74 11.17 13.97
N GLU A 139 -30.46 11.40 15.08
CA GLU A 139 -31.27 10.36 15.75
C GLU A 139 -32.36 9.78 14.83
N GLY A 140 -33.10 10.62 14.09
CA GLY A 140 -34.08 10.14 13.12
C GLY A 140 -33.49 9.30 11.98
N LYS A 141 -32.22 9.60 11.56
CA LYS A 141 -31.52 8.75 10.59
C LYS A 141 -31.09 7.42 11.19
N LEU A 142 -30.75 7.41 12.48
CA LEU A 142 -30.44 6.17 13.19
C LEU A 142 -31.67 5.27 13.31
N GLU A 143 -32.85 5.82 13.56
CA GLU A 143 -34.12 5.07 13.53
C GLU A 143 -34.43 4.51 12.14
N GLU A 144 -34.19 5.29 11.08
CA GLU A 144 -34.31 4.82 9.69
C GLU A 144 -33.37 3.64 9.42
N ILE A 145 -32.09 3.74 9.88
CA ILE A 145 -31.12 2.65 9.77
C ILE A 145 -31.63 1.39 10.46
N VAL A 146 -32.15 1.50 11.68
CA VAL A 146 -32.75 0.36 12.41
C VAL A 146 -33.90 -0.27 11.62
N GLY A 147 -34.80 0.54 11.06
CA GLY A 147 -35.90 0.07 10.23
C GLY A 147 -35.45 -0.66 8.96
N VAL A 148 -34.45 -0.13 8.28
CA VAL A 148 -33.89 -0.75 7.06
C VAL A 148 -33.12 -2.03 7.39
N VAL A 149 -32.35 -2.07 8.47
CA VAL A 149 -31.70 -3.31 8.96
C VAL A 149 -32.73 -4.41 9.20
N ALA A 150 -33.82 -4.08 9.88
CA ALA A 150 -34.91 -5.04 10.17
C ALA A 150 -35.63 -5.53 8.90
N SER A 151 -35.87 -4.64 7.92
CA SER A 151 -36.56 -4.99 6.67
C SER A 151 -35.71 -5.78 5.70
N THR A 152 -34.39 -5.52 5.68
CA THR A 152 -33.44 -6.18 4.76
C THR A 152 -32.76 -7.40 5.38
N ASN A 153 -32.93 -7.65 6.67
CA ASN A 153 -32.16 -8.63 7.46
C ASN A 153 -30.64 -8.44 7.30
N ALA A 154 -30.18 -7.20 7.22
CA ALA A 154 -28.76 -6.90 7.12
C ALA A 154 -28.03 -7.34 8.39
N SER A 155 -26.98 -8.13 8.22
CA SER A 155 -26.12 -8.61 9.32
C SER A 155 -25.01 -7.62 9.69
N LEU A 156 -24.80 -6.59 8.83
CA LEU A 156 -23.71 -5.65 8.92
C LEU A 156 -24.15 -4.24 8.49
N VAL A 157 -23.70 -3.22 9.23
CA VAL A 157 -23.86 -1.81 8.84
C VAL A 157 -22.47 -1.21 8.64
N LEU A 158 -22.21 -0.64 7.46
CA LEU A 158 -20.96 -0.03 7.05
C LEU A 158 -21.09 1.49 6.99
N PHE A 159 -20.25 2.21 7.73
CA PHE A 159 -20.15 3.67 7.68
C PHE A 159 -18.95 4.10 6.83
N ASP A 160 -19.16 5.06 5.92
CA ASP A 160 -18.10 5.60 5.02
C ASP A 160 -17.11 6.53 5.72
N HIS A 161 -17.32 6.82 6.99
CA HIS A 161 -16.48 7.65 7.85
C HIS A 161 -15.96 6.86 9.03
N ASP A 162 -14.85 7.33 9.62
CA ASP A 162 -14.33 6.79 10.86
C ASP A 162 -15.23 7.18 12.02
N LEU A 163 -15.54 6.20 12.86
CA LEU A 163 -16.35 6.38 14.07
C LEU A 163 -15.43 6.51 15.29
N THR A 164 -15.71 7.50 16.13
CA THR A 164 -15.09 7.53 17.46
C THR A 164 -15.55 6.34 18.29
N PRO A 165 -14.77 5.90 19.30
CA PRO A 165 -15.17 4.78 20.17
C PRO A 165 -16.52 4.99 20.87
N SER A 166 -16.89 6.25 21.15
CA SER A 166 -18.21 6.60 21.73
C SER A 166 -19.33 6.51 20.71
N GLN A 167 -19.12 7.02 19.50
CA GLN A 167 -20.11 6.92 18.42
C GLN A 167 -20.39 5.46 18.06
N LEU A 168 -19.34 4.65 17.88
CA LEU A 168 -19.48 3.23 17.57
C LEU A 168 -20.36 2.52 18.62
N ARG A 169 -20.07 2.71 19.92
CA ARG A 169 -20.85 2.12 21.01
C ARG A 169 -22.30 2.56 21.03
N ASN A 170 -22.54 3.86 20.83
CA ASN A 170 -23.90 4.39 20.84
C ASN A 170 -24.72 3.83 19.68
N ILE A 171 -24.09 3.67 18.51
CA ILE A 171 -24.74 3.06 17.34
C ILE A 171 -24.97 1.55 17.57
N GLU A 172 -23.95 0.80 18.05
CA GLU A 172 -24.06 -0.63 18.35
C GLU A 172 -25.14 -0.92 19.43
N SER A 173 -25.35 -0.01 20.38
CA SER A 173 -26.39 -0.18 21.40
C SER A 173 -27.81 -0.09 20.84
N ARG A 174 -28.02 0.47 19.66
CA ARG A 174 -29.31 0.64 18.99
C ARG A 174 -29.54 -0.37 17.87
N LEU A 175 -28.50 -0.98 17.34
CA LEU A 175 -28.55 -1.90 16.19
C LEU A 175 -28.38 -3.35 16.65
N PRO A 176 -29.17 -4.29 16.10
CA PRO A 176 -29.03 -5.73 16.41
C PRO A 176 -27.91 -6.43 15.62
N CYS A 177 -27.12 -5.69 14.84
CA CYS A 177 -26.10 -6.20 13.94
C CYS A 177 -24.74 -5.52 14.17
N HIS A 178 -23.69 -6.05 13.56
CA HIS A 178 -22.35 -5.47 13.65
C HIS A 178 -22.27 -4.13 12.92
N VAL A 179 -21.50 -3.20 13.49
CA VAL A 179 -21.22 -1.90 12.89
C VAL A 179 -19.72 -1.80 12.61
N ILE A 180 -19.39 -1.51 11.36
CA ILE A 180 -18.02 -1.38 10.90
C ILE A 180 -17.84 0.00 10.27
N ASP A 181 -16.78 0.70 10.62
CA ASP A 181 -16.40 1.96 10.00
C ASP A 181 -15.44 1.75 8.83
N ARG A 182 -15.13 2.83 8.10
CA ARG A 182 -14.25 2.80 6.92
C ARG A 182 -12.87 2.22 7.24
N SER A 183 -12.27 2.61 8.37
CA SER A 183 -10.96 2.13 8.79
C SER A 183 -10.93 0.63 9.06
N GLN A 184 -11.92 0.12 9.76
CA GLN A 184 -12.03 -1.31 10.04
C GLN A 184 -12.28 -2.11 8.76
N LEU A 185 -13.14 -1.62 7.86
CA LEU A 185 -13.39 -2.26 6.55
C LEU A 185 -12.10 -2.41 5.74
N ILE A 186 -11.28 -1.36 5.69
CA ILE A 186 -9.98 -1.40 5.01
C ILE A 186 -9.05 -2.42 5.67
N LEU A 187 -8.99 -2.46 7.02
CA LEU A 187 -8.20 -3.44 7.77
C LEU A 187 -8.63 -4.87 7.49
N ASP A 188 -9.93 -5.13 7.35
CA ASP A 188 -10.47 -6.46 7.07
C ASP A 188 -10.12 -6.90 5.63
N ILE A 189 -10.15 -5.97 4.66
CA ILE A 189 -9.67 -6.24 3.30
C ILE A 189 -8.18 -6.59 3.33
N PHE A 190 -7.37 -5.85 4.08
CA PHE A 190 -5.94 -6.11 4.20
C PHE A 190 -5.65 -7.45 4.88
N ALA A 191 -6.40 -7.82 5.92
CA ALA A 191 -6.26 -9.11 6.59
C ALA A 191 -6.47 -10.29 5.64
N ARG A 192 -7.39 -10.16 4.68
CA ARG A 192 -7.64 -11.17 3.64
C ARG A 192 -6.54 -11.24 2.58
N HIS A 193 -5.85 -10.14 2.29
CA HIS A 193 -4.84 -10.05 1.24
C HIS A 193 -3.40 -10.21 1.73
N ALA A 194 -3.13 -10.12 3.04
CA ALA A 194 -1.81 -10.34 3.64
C ALA A 194 -1.38 -11.81 3.51
N LYS A 195 -0.44 -12.08 2.60
CA LYS A 195 0.09 -13.43 2.35
C LYS A 195 1.45 -13.65 3.01
N THR A 196 2.25 -12.59 3.15
CA THR A 196 3.56 -12.68 3.79
C THR A 196 3.43 -12.59 5.31
N ARG A 197 4.36 -13.23 6.03
CA ARG A 197 4.42 -13.15 7.49
C ARG A 197 4.54 -11.70 7.98
N GLU A 198 5.28 -10.87 7.26
CA GLU A 198 5.43 -9.46 7.59
C GLU A 198 4.12 -8.69 7.38
N GLY A 199 3.46 -8.87 6.23
CA GLY A 199 2.15 -8.27 5.95
C GLY A 199 1.11 -8.67 7.00
N GLN A 200 1.06 -9.94 7.41
CA GLN A 200 0.17 -10.43 8.47
C GLN A 200 0.44 -9.75 9.80
N LEU A 201 1.72 -9.62 10.21
CA LEU A 201 2.10 -8.94 11.44
C LEU A 201 1.76 -7.44 11.41
N GLN A 202 1.91 -6.78 10.27
CA GLN A 202 1.54 -5.37 10.10
C GLN A 202 0.03 -5.15 10.21
N VAL A 203 -0.76 -6.00 9.57
CA VAL A 203 -2.22 -5.95 9.65
C VAL A 203 -2.69 -6.23 11.07
N GLU A 204 -2.14 -7.26 11.74
CA GLU A 204 -2.44 -7.58 13.13
C GLU A 204 -2.10 -6.40 14.05
N LEU A 205 -0.94 -5.76 13.86
CA LEU A 205 -0.56 -4.55 14.60
C LEU A 205 -1.59 -3.43 14.43
N ALA A 206 -1.95 -3.13 13.18
CA ALA A 206 -2.92 -2.09 12.87
C ALA A 206 -4.31 -2.38 13.47
N GLN A 207 -4.78 -3.63 13.40
CA GLN A 207 -6.04 -4.05 14.01
C GLN A 207 -6.01 -3.90 15.53
N LEU A 208 -4.93 -4.29 16.20
CA LEU A 208 -4.79 -4.15 17.65
C LEU A 208 -4.72 -2.68 18.08
N GLU A 209 -3.96 -1.84 17.36
CA GLU A 209 -3.88 -0.40 17.63
C GLU A 209 -5.24 0.31 17.38
N TYR A 210 -6.01 -0.13 16.38
CA TYR A 210 -7.37 0.34 16.12
C TYR A 210 -8.36 -0.10 17.21
N GLN A 211 -8.26 -1.33 17.70
CA GLN A 211 -9.16 -1.88 18.71
C GLN A 211 -8.87 -1.34 20.12
N LEU A 212 -7.62 -1.04 20.44
CA LEU A 212 -7.19 -0.65 21.79
C LEU A 212 -8.00 0.50 22.41
N PRO A 213 -8.24 1.66 21.72
CA PRO A 213 -9.10 2.73 22.25
C PRO A 213 -10.57 2.33 22.34
N ARG A 214 -11.02 1.36 21.53
CA ARG A 214 -12.41 0.91 21.46
C ARG A 214 -12.79 -0.07 22.58
N LEU A 215 -11.80 -0.68 23.22
CA LEU A 215 -12.01 -1.51 24.43
C LEU A 215 -12.41 -0.65 25.64
N ALA A 216 -11.98 0.59 25.72
CA ALA A 216 -12.27 1.50 26.82
C ALA A 216 -13.77 1.84 26.84
N GLY A 217 -14.59 1.06 27.51
CA GLY A 217 -16.01 1.33 27.69
C GLY A 217 -16.93 0.12 27.65
N ARG A 218 -16.49 -1.04 27.17
CA ARG A 218 -17.25 -2.29 27.30
C ARG A 218 -17.38 -2.75 28.77
N GLY A 219 -16.41 -2.37 29.64
CA GLY A 219 -16.41 -2.70 31.05
C GLY A 219 -17.44 -1.93 31.92
N ARG A 220 -17.89 -0.75 31.50
CA ARG A 220 -18.89 0.03 32.28
C ARG A 220 -20.27 -0.61 32.33
N ALA A 221 -20.70 -1.29 31.29
CA ALA A 221 -22.01 -1.98 31.29
C ALA A 221 -22.02 -3.19 32.24
N MET A 222 -20.90 -3.87 32.42
CA MET A 222 -20.76 -4.97 33.38
C MET A 222 -20.52 -4.49 34.82
N SER A 223 -19.94 -3.31 35.01
CA SER A 223 -19.62 -2.76 36.34
C SER A 223 -20.87 -2.19 37.07
N GLN A 224 -21.93 -1.81 36.32
CA GLN A 224 -23.16 -1.29 36.91
C GLN A 224 -24.01 -2.37 37.63
N LEU A 225 -23.76 -3.66 37.42
CA LEU A 225 -24.53 -4.76 38.01
C LEU A 225 -24.01 -5.24 39.38
N GLY A 226 -22.92 -4.66 39.93
CA GLY A 226 -22.37 -5.20 41.18
C GLY A 226 -21.39 -4.26 41.91
N GLY A 227 -21.76 -3.02 42.23
CA GLY A 227 -20.82 -2.18 42.91
C GLY A 227 -21.39 -1.24 43.95
N GLY A 228 -21.13 -1.50 45.23
CA GLY A 228 -21.15 -0.49 46.27
C GLY A 228 -19.96 0.47 46.16
N ILE A 229 -20.06 1.67 46.73
CA ILE A 229 -19.04 2.70 46.78
C ILE A 229 -17.73 2.12 47.34
N GLY A 230 -16.67 2.02 46.52
CA GLY A 230 -15.31 1.66 46.95
C GLY A 230 -14.81 0.25 46.56
N THR A 231 -15.60 -0.60 45.93
CA THR A 231 -15.15 -1.91 45.40
C THR A 231 -14.91 -1.83 43.90
N ARG A 232 -13.66 -2.10 43.47
CA ARG A 232 -13.33 -2.34 42.06
C ARG A 232 -14.15 -3.53 41.56
N GLY A 233 -15.15 -3.26 40.70
CA GLY A 233 -15.97 -4.31 40.13
C GLY A 233 -15.15 -5.25 39.23
N PRO A 234 -15.52 -6.53 39.09
CA PRO A 234 -14.81 -7.53 38.28
C PRO A 234 -14.66 -7.12 36.80
N GLY A 235 -15.50 -6.21 36.30
CA GLY A 235 -15.40 -5.70 34.94
C GLY A 235 -14.25 -4.74 34.68
N GLU A 236 -13.80 -3.95 35.67
CA GLU A 236 -12.63 -3.07 35.52
C GLU A 236 -11.33 -3.87 35.47
N THR A 237 -11.19 -4.89 36.29
CA THR A 237 -10.02 -5.77 36.32
C THR A 237 -9.88 -6.60 35.03
N GLN A 238 -11.00 -7.03 34.44
CA GLN A 238 -10.97 -7.78 33.19
C GLN A 238 -10.57 -6.89 32.02
N LEU A 239 -11.14 -5.68 31.92
CA LEU A 239 -10.78 -4.70 30.90
C LEU A 239 -9.30 -4.28 30.98
N GLU A 240 -8.79 -4.07 32.18
CA GLU A 240 -7.38 -3.73 32.40
C GLU A 240 -6.46 -4.89 32.03
N THR A 241 -6.88 -6.11 32.34
CA THR A 241 -6.16 -7.33 31.96
C THR A 241 -6.14 -7.51 30.44
N ASP A 242 -7.25 -7.30 29.75
CA ASP A 242 -7.32 -7.44 28.30
C ASP A 242 -6.52 -6.32 27.59
N ARG A 243 -6.58 -5.08 28.09
CA ARG A 243 -5.73 -3.99 27.60
C ARG A 243 -4.24 -4.30 27.77
N ARG A 244 -3.86 -4.89 28.91
CA ARG A 244 -2.48 -5.31 29.16
C ARG A 244 -2.02 -6.42 28.22
N LYS A 245 -2.87 -7.43 27.95
CA LYS A 245 -2.59 -8.50 26.97
C LYS A 245 -2.38 -7.93 25.57
N ILE A 246 -3.24 -7.01 25.13
CA ILE A 246 -3.13 -6.37 23.82
C ILE A 246 -1.84 -5.55 23.71
N ASN A 247 -1.49 -4.75 24.73
CA ASN A 247 -0.24 -4.00 24.73
C ASN A 247 0.98 -4.93 24.64
N LEU A 248 1.01 -6.02 25.42
CA LEU A 248 2.06 -7.03 25.33
C LEU A 248 2.15 -7.67 23.94
N ARG A 249 1.00 -7.91 23.30
CA ARG A 249 0.95 -8.43 21.92
C ARG A 249 1.49 -7.42 20.92
N ILE A 250 1.13 -6.15 21.04
CA ILE A 250 1.65 -5.04 20.22
C ILE A 250 3.17 -4.96 20.32
N ASP A 251 3.74 -5.00 21.53
CA ASP A 251 5.18 -4.92 21.76
C ASP A 251 5.91 -6.15 21.17
N HIS A 252 5.30 -7.32 21.30
CA HIS A 252 5.84 -8.55 20.71
C HIS A 252 5.86 -8.48 19.18
N ILE A 253 4.77 -8.01 18.56
CA ILE A 253 4.69 -7.83 17.09
C ILE A 253 5.72 -6.81 16.61
N LYS A 254 5.87 -5.67 17.29
CA LYS A 254 6.88 -4.65 16.97
C LYS A 254 8.28 -5.24 16.98
N THR A 255 8.60 -6.06 17.99
CA THR A 255 9.89 -6.75 18.08
C THR A 255 10.11 -7.73 16.91
N GLN A 256 9.07 -8.49 16.52
CA GLN A 256 9.15 -9.39 15.35
C GLN A 256 9.35 -8.62 14.04
N LEU A 257 8.63 -7.53 13.83
CA LEU A 257 8.80 -6.67 12.65
C LEU A 257 10.20 -6.08 12.55
N ASP A 258 10.77 -5.64 13.67
CA ASP A 258 12.15 -5.14 13.71
C ASP A 258 13.18 -6.24 13.38
N ALA A 259 12.96 -7.46 13.82
CA ALA A 259 13.80 -8.60 13.46
C ALA A 259 13.75 -8.89 11.95
N VAL A 260 12.56 -8.89 11.34
CA VAL A 260 12.38 -9.07 9.90
C VAL A 260 13.09 -7.96 9.11
N ARG A 261 12.96 -6.70 9.54
CA ARG A 261 13.65 -5.54 8.91
C ARG A 261 15.16 -5.69 8.95
N ARG A 262 15.75 -6.12 10.07
CA ARG A 262 17.20 -6.35 10.20
C ARG A 262 17.69 -7.43 9.24
N ILE A 263 16.99 -8.56 9.16
CA ILE A 263 17.34 -9.68 8.26
C ILE A 263 17.29 -9.19 6.80
N ARG A 264 16.23 -8.47 6.37
CA ARG A 264 16.13 -7.90 5.03
C ARG A 264 17.28 -6.93 4.73
N HIS A 265 17.61 -6.05 5.67
CA HIS A 265 18.72 -5.11 5.51
C HIS A 265 20.04 -5.84 5.27
N GLN A 266 20.35 -6.88 6.06
CA GLN A 266 21.57 -7.69 5.89
C GLN A 266 21.60 -8.45 4.54
N GLN A 267 20.48 -9.04 4.12
CA GLN A 267 20.39 -9.74 2.84
C GLN A 267 20.62 -8.81 1.65
N ARG A 268 20.14 -7.57 1.75
CA ARG A 268 20.28 -6.54 0.69
C ARG A 268 21.70 -6.02 0.59
N GLN A 269 22.42 -5.81 1.69
CA GLN A 269 23.83 -5.36 1.67
C GLN A 269 24.76 -6.32 0.91
N ARG A 270 24.39 -7.58 0.80
CA ARG A 270 25.16 -8.61 0.08
C ARG A 270 24.91 -8.63 -1.44
N ARG A 271 23.94 -7.87 -1.95
CA ARG A 271 23.58 -7.84 -3.38
C ARG A 271 24.18 -6.62 -4.05
N VAL A 272 24.53 -6.78 -5.33
CA VAL A 272 24.87 -5.62 -6.18
C VAL A 272 23.67 -4.68 -6.18
N PRO A 273 23.85 -3.37 -5.93
CA PRO A 273 22.76 -2.42 -5.95
C PRO A 273 22.16 -2.37 -7.37
N VAL A 274 20.93 -2.87 -7.49
CA VAL A 274 20.13 -2.76 -8.71
C VAL A 274 19.12 -1.65 -8.45
N PRO A 275 18.99 -0.65 -9.34
CA PRO A 275 18.02 0.43 -9.19
C PRO A 275 16.61 -0.08 -8.99
N VAL A 276 15.86 0.52 -8.04
CA VAL A 276 14.47 0.16 -7.75
C VAL A 276 13.56 1.23 -8.34
N VAL A 277 12.54 0.79 -9.06
CA VAL A 277 11.47 1.63 -9.61
C VAL A 277 10.15 1.16 -9.01
N ALA A 278 9.39 2.06 -8.38
CA ALA A 278 8.15 1.71 -7.72
C ALA A 278 6.92 2.27 -8.46
N LEU A 279 5.92 1.41 -8.67
CA LEU A 279 4.61 1.83 -9.16
C LEU A 279 3.82 2.41 -7.99
N VAL A 280 3.35 3.64 -8.13
CA VAL A 280 2.48 4.31 -7.15
C VAL A 280 1.22 4.80 -7.85
N GLY A 281 0.15 4.98 -7.11
CA GLY A 281 -1.11 5.47 -7.69
C GLY A 281 -2.33 5.00 -6.91
N TYR A 282 -3.47 5.51 -7.31
CA TYR A 282 -4.74 5.22 -6.65
C TYR A 282 -5.13 3.72 -6.77
N THR A 283 -6.00 3.23 -5.87
CA THR A 283 -6.59 1.88 -6.02
C THR A 283 -7.31 1.79 -7.36
N ASN A 284 -7.25 0.62 -7.98
CA ASN A 284 -7.86 0.35 -9.29
C ASN A 284 -7.34 1.21 -10.47
N ALA A 285 -6.23 1.95 -10.33
CA ALA A 285 -5.59 2.64 -11.46
C ALA A 285 -4.89 1.69 -12.46
N GLY A 286 -4.82 0.40 -12.14
CA GLY A 286 -4.21 -0.62 -12.99
C GLY A 286 -2.71 -0.82 -12.78
N LYS A 287 -2.18 -0.54 -11.55
CA LYS A 287 -0.76 -0.74 -11.21
C LYS A 287 -0.30 -2.18 -11.41
N SER A 288 -1.03 -3.14 -10.86
CA SER A 288 -0.68 -4.56 -10.95
C SER A 288 -0.82 -5.11 -12.37
N THR A 289 -1.77 -4.58 -13.15
CA THR A 289 -1.91 -4.88 -14.58
C THR A 289 -0.72 -4.34 -15.37
N LEU A 290 -0.32 -3.09 -15.10
CA LEU A 290 0.88 -2.50 -15.72
C LEU A 290 2.15 -3.27 -15.32
N PHE A 291 2.27 -3.65 -14.05
CA PHE A 291 3.37 -4.47 -13.56
C PHE A 291 3.47 -5.80 -14.34
N ASN A 292 2.34 -6.50 -14.50
CA ASN A 292 2.30 -7.75 -15.25
C ASN A 292 2.64 -7.55 -16.72
N ALA A 293 2.08 -6.50 -17.34
CA ALA A 293 2.33 -6.19 -18.75
C ALA A 293 3.81 -5.88 -19.03
N LEU A 294 4.50 -5.20 -18.08
CA LEU A 294 5.91 -4.86 -18.22
C LEU A 294 6.85 -6.03 -17.90
N THR A 295 6.45 -6.93 -16.99
CA THR A 295 7.32 -8.01 -16.49
C THR A 295 7.00 -9.38 -17.03
N GLU A 296 5.95 -9.52 -17.87
CA GLU A 296 5.41 -10.80 -18.36
C GLU A 296 5.13 -11.81 -17.22
N ALA A 297 4.97 -11.31 -16.01
CA ALA A 297 4.72 -12.10 -14.83
C ALA A 297 3.22 -12.36 -14.74
N GLY A 298 2.74 -13.57 -14.93
CA GLY A 298 1.34 -13.96 -14.74
C GLY A 298 0.87 -13.86 -13.28
N VAL A 299 1.03 -12.68 -12.69
CA VAL A 299 0.56 -12.38 -11.33
C VAL A 299 -0.96 -12.23 -11.37
N LEU A 300 -1.67 -12.86 -10.43
CA LEU A 300 -3.12 -12.75 -10.30
C LEU A 300 -3.54 -11.27 -10.31
N GLU A 301 -4.21 -10.88 -11.37
CA GLU A 301 -4.90 -9.62 -11.49
C GLU A 301 -6.27 -9.76 -10.83
N SER A 302 -6.63 -8.82 -10.00
CA SER A 302 -7.95 -8.76 -9.42
C SER A 302 -8.49 -7.35 -9.61
N ALA A 303 -9.68 -7.25 -10.15
CA ALA A 303 -10.43 -5.99 -10.22
C ALA A 303 -10.81 -5.46 -8.82
N ARG A 304 -10.57 -6.25 -7.76
CA ARG A 304 -10.90 -5.87 -6.38
C ARG A 304 -9.92 -4.83 -5.86
N MET A 305 -10.42 -3.90 -5.08
CA MET A 305 -9.59 -2.91 -4.40
C MET A 305 -8.59 -3.58 -3.45
N PHE A 306 -7.38 -3.04 -3.36
CA PHE A 306 -6.27 -3.58 -2.56
C PHE A 306 -5.87 -5.02 -2.89
N ALA A 307 -5.91 -5.38 -4.17
CA ALA A 307 -5.47 -6.70 -4.64
C ALA A 307 -3.99 -7.00 -4.29
N THR A 308 -3.18 -5.97 -4.17
CA THR A 308 -1.77 -6.04 -3.76
C THR A 308 -1.58 -5.35 -2.41
N LEU A 309 -1.24 -6.13 -1.37
CA LEU A 309 -0.81 -5.63 -0.07
C LEU A 309 0.70 -5.84 0.11
N ASP A 310 1.17 -7.03 -0.19
CA ASP A 310 2.61 -7.35 -0.14
C ASP A 310 3.29 -6.83 -1.42
N PRO A 311 4.36 -6.03 -1.32
CA PRO A 311 5.06 -5.52 -2.49
C PRO A 311 5.68 -6.67 -3.30
N LYS A 312 5.46 -6.65 -4.61
CA LYS A 312 6.01 -7.63 -5.52
C LYS A 312 7.17 -7.03 -6.28
N LEU A 313 8.32 -7.66 -6.21
CA LEU A 313 9.54 -7.24 -6.91
C LEU A 313 9.83 -8.18 -8.06
N ARG A 314 10.09 -7.62 -9.25
CA ARG A 314 10.56 -8.36 -10.43
C ARG A 314 11.69 -7.61 -11.10
N GLN A 315 12.64 -8.38 -11.61
CA GLN A 315 13.72 -7.83 -12.42
C GLN A 315 13.19 -7.56 -13.82
N LEU A 316 13.50 -6.37 -14.34
CA LEU A 316 13.14 -5.92 -15.67
C LEU A 316 14.39 -5.44 -16.39
N GLN A 317 14.49 -5.73 -17.68
CA GLN A 317 15.56 -5.23 -18.53
C GLN A 317 15.05 -4.07 -19.38
N LEU A 318 15.73 -2.95 -19.33
CA LEU A 318 15.41 -1.74 -20.10
C LEU A 318 15.98 -1.82 -21.53
N PRO A 319 15.53 -0.96 -22.45
CA PRO A 319 16.04 -0.90 -23.82
C PRO A 319 17.56 -0.72 -23.89
N SER A 320 18.16 0.02 -22.95
CA SER A 320 19.61 0.17 -22.79
C SER A 320 20.32 -1.06 -22.22
N ARG A 321 19.60 -2.17 -22.00
CA ARG A 321 20.05 -3.39 -21.31
C ARG A 321 20.38 -3.22 -19.83
N ARG A 322 20.12 -2.05 -19.24
CA ARG A 322 20.17 -1.88 -17.77
C ARG A 322 19.12 -2.77 -17.11
N ARG A 323 19.49 -3.31 -15.96
CA ARG A 323 18.57 -4.11 -15.14
C ARG A 323 18.04 -3.26 -13.99
N ILE A 324 16.76 -3.29 -13.78
CA ILE A 324 16.07 -2.64 -12.67
C ILE A 324 15.23 -3.66 -11.90
N LEU A 325 14.88 -3.31 -10.67
CA LEU A 325 13.82 -3.98 -9.92
C LEU A 325 12.55 -3.14 -9.99
N LEU A 326 11.53 -3.64 -10.64
CA LEU A 326 10.21 -3.02 -10.63
C LEU A 326 9.43 -3.53 -9.42
N SER A 327 8.82 -2.62 -8.67
CA SER A 327 8.01 -2.91 -7.49
C SER A 327 6.55 -2.54 -7.73
N ASP A 328 5.62 -3.48 -7.56
CA ASP A 328 4.19 -3.19 -7.42
C ASP A 328 3.89 -2.88 -5.96
N THR A 329 3.18 -1.79 -5.69
CA THR A 329 2.89 -1.32 -4.34
C THR A 329 1.39 -1.25 -4.06
N VAL A 330 1.04 -1.08 -2.79
CA VAL A 330 -0.34 -0.89 -2.35
C VAL A 330 -0.95 0.35 -3.01
N GLY A 331 -2.20 0.25 -3.47
CA GLY A 331 -2.93 1.39 -3.99
C GLY A 331 -3.35 2.36 -2.89
N PHE A 332 -3.24 3.66 -3.16
CA PHE A 332 -3.78 4.69 -2.28
C PHE A 332 -5.29 4.82 -2.45
N ILE A 333 -5.95 5.27 -1.41
CA ILE A 333 -7.39 5.49 -1.35
C ILE A 333 -7.69 6.82 -0.65
N ARG A 334 -8.86 7.36 -0.88
CA ARG A 334 -9.36 8.56 -0.18
C ARG A 334 -9.46 8.30 1.33
N ASN A 335 -9.06 9.28 2.13
CA ASN A 335 -9.14 9.25 3.60
C ASN A 335 -8.48 8.01 4.21
N LEU A 336 -7.28 7.65 3.72
CA LEU A 336 -6.49 6.59 4.37
C LEU A 336 -6.11 7.05 5.78
N PRO A 337 -6.51 6.34 6.85
CA PRO A 337 -6.19 6.71 8.22
C PRO A 337 -4.68 6.76 8.46
N HIS A 338 -4.20 7.80 9.17
CA HIS A 338 -2.76 7.94 9.48
C HIS A 338 -2.19 6.74 10.26
N THR A 339 -3.01 6.10 11.11
CA THR A 339 -2.63 4.87 11.82
C THR A 339 -2.31 3.75 10.84
N LEU A 340 -3.07 3.64 9.74
CA LEU A 340 -2.81 2.66 8.68
C LEU A 340 -1.54 3.01 7.90
N VAL A 341 -1.31 4.27 7.56
CA VAL A 341 -0.08 4.70 6.88
C VAL A 341 1.15 4.32 7.71
N THR A 342 1.10 4.53 9.03
CA THR A 342 2.19 4.18 9.95
C THR A 342 2.41 2.67 10.02
N SER A 343 1.36 1.88 10.12
CA SER A 343 1.43 0.41 10.19
C SER A 343 1.91 -0.20 8.88
N PHE A 344 1.55 0.40 7.73
CA PHE A 344 1.97 -0.02 6.39
C PHE A 344 3.28 0.62 5.92
N ARG A 345 3.96 1.39 6.77
CA ARG A 345 5.24 2.03 6.42
C ARG A 345 6.25 1.05 5.83
N ALA A 346 6.25 -0.21 6.27
CA ALA A 346 7.17 -1.21 5.73
C ALA A 346 6.79 -1.70 4.32
N THR A 347 5.50 -1.70 3.94
CA THR A 347 5.08 -1.95 2.54
C THR A 347 5.38 -0.74 1.66
N LEU A 348 5.38 0.46 2.24
CA LEU A 348 5.78 1.71 1.59
C LEU A 348 7.30 1.93 1.58
N GLU A 349 8.08 1.08 2.30
CA GLU A 349 9.55 1.12 2.30
C GLU A 349 10.14 0.97 0.88
N GLU A 350 9.49 0.21 0.00
CA GLU A 350 9.92 0.09 -1.39
C GLU A 350 9.71 1.42 -2.17
N VAL A 351 8.71 2.22 -1.81
CA VAL A 351 8.51 3.58 -2.35
C VAL A 351 9.57 4.53 -1.81
N GLU A 352 9.88 4.47 -0.50
CA GLU A 352 10.93 5.25 0.12
C GLU A 352 12.32 4.95 -0.49
N ARG A 353 12.55 3.72 -0.95
CA ARG A 353 13.83 3.27 -1.54
C ARG A 353 13.92 3.43 -3.03
N ALA A 354 12.79 3.53 -3.72
CA ALA A 354 12.80 3.66 -5.16
C ALA A 354 13.60 4.89 -5.61
N GLU A 355 14.36 4.76 -6.67
CA GLU A 355 15.06 5.86 -7.31
C GLU A 355 14.12 6.67 -8.19
N ILE A 356 13.13 5.99 -8.78
CA ILE A 356 12.11 6.58 -9.64
C ILE A 356 10.74 6.06 -9.20
N LEU A 357 9.74 6.93 -9.21
CA LEU A 357 8.36 6.59 -9.01
C LEU A 357 7.59 6.64 -10.33
N ILE A 358 6.77 5.65 -10.60
CA ILE A 358 5.84 5.66 -11.73
C ILE A 358 4.44 5.90 -11.16
N HIS A 359 3.91 7.09 -11.37
CA HIS A 359 2.58 7.45 -10.91
C HIS A 359 1.54 7.05 -11.96
N VAL A 360 0.88 5.93 -11.70
CA VAL A 360 -0.17 5.36 -12.57
C VAL A 360 -1.50 6.01 -12.23
N GLN A 361 -2.10 6.65 -13.23
CA GLN A 361 -3.40 7.32 -13.14
C GLN A 361 -4.39 6.64 -14.11
N ASP A 362 -5.65 6.54 -13.70
CA ASP A 362 -6.74 6.09 -14.57
C ASP A 362 -7.19 7.24 -15.46
N ALA A 363 -6.91 7.16 -16.76
CA ALA A 363 -7.28 8.19 -17.74
C ALA A 363 -8.80 8.34 -17.89
N SER A 364 -9.56 7.27 -17.65
CA SER A 364 -11.02 7.26 -17.76
C SER A 364 -11.75 7.81 -16.53
N SER A 365 -11.03 8.01 -15.42
CA SER A 365 -11.63 8.47 -14.17
C SER A 365 -11.97 9.97 -14.22
N PRO A 366 -13.23 10.37 -13.97
CA PRO A 366 -13.60 11.78 -13.87
C PRO A 366 -12.94 12.46 -12.64
N MET A 367 -12.52 11.66 -11.63
CA MET A 367 -11.90 12.14 -10.39
C MET A 367 -10.36 12.07 -10.42
N ARG A 368 -9.76 11.93 -11.61
CA ARG A 368 -8.32 11.74 -11.78
C ARG A 368 -7.48 12.82 -11.09
N GLU A 369 -7.85 14.10 -11.18
CA GLU A 369 -7.07 15.20 -10.59
C GLU A 369 -7.11 15.16 -9.05
N GLU A 370 -8.27 14.81 -8.45
CA GLU A 370 -8.41 14.62 -7.01
C GLU A 370 -7.62 13.41 -6.53
N GLN A 371 -7.71 12.30 -7.27
CA GLN A 371 -6.93 11.09 -6.99
C GLN A 371 -5.43 11.37 -7.08
N LYS A 372 -4.99 12.11 -8.09
CA LYS A 372 -3.60 12.57 -8.23
C LYS A 372 -3.16 13.36 -7.01
N THR A 373 -3.95 14.37 -6.61
CA THR A 373 -3.66 15.23 -5.44
C THR A 373 -3.56 14.41 -4.15
N GLN A 374 -4.41 13.40 -3.97
CA GLN A 374 -4.35 12.50 -2.82
C GLN A 374 -3.07 11.67 -2.80
N VAL A 375 -2.66 11.12 -3.94
CA VAL A 375 -1.41 10.37 -4.07
C VAL A 375 -0.20 11.27 -3.76
N GLU A 376 -0.15 12.46 -4.35
CA GLU A 376 0.93 13.43 -4.13
C GLU A 376 1.03 13.84 -2.65
N ARG A 377 -0.11 14.01 -1.97
CA ARG A 377 -0.13 14.28 -0.53
C ARG A 377 0.50 13.15 0.28
N VAL A 378 0.14 11.90 0.01
CA VAL A 378 0.73 10.75 0.72
C VAL A 378 2.22 10.62 0.42
N LEU A 379 2.66 10.86 -0.83
CA LEU A 379 4.08 10.86 -1.19
C LEU A 379 4.85 11.97 -0.45
N ALA A 380 4.23 13.13 -0.23
CA ALA A 380 4.81 14.21 0.58
C ALA A 380 4.92 13.83 2.07
N GLU A 381 3.90 13.17 2.64
CA GLU A 381 3.91 12.66 4.02
C GLU A 381 5.00 11.58 4.21
N LEU A 382 5.33 10.79 3.17
CA LEU A 382 6.42 9.83 3.16
C LEU A 382 7.80 10.48 2.92
N GLY A 383 7.87 11.78 2.61
CA GLY A 383 9.12 12.49 2.36
C GLY A 383 9.79 12.13 1.03
N VAL A 384 9.05 11.58 0.05
CA VAL A 384 9.58 11.12 -1.23
C VAL A 384 9.25 12.04 -2.41
N SER A 385 8.69 13.21 -2.15
CA SER A 385 8.27 14.20 -3.17
C SER A 385 9.42 14.75 -4.02
N THR A 386 10.67 14.61 -3.58
CA THR A 386 11.87 15.06 -4.33
C THR A 386 12.35 14.06 -5.38
N LYS A 387 11.79 12.86 -5.42
CA LYS A 387 12.19 11.83 -6.38
C LYS A 387 11.63 12.11 -7.76
N PRO A 388 12.34 11.67 -8.83
CA PRO A 388 11.79 11.71 -10.18
C PRO A 388 10.49 10.91 -10.25
N VAL A 389 9.44 11.51 -10.82
CA VAL A 389 8.12 10.90 -10.99
C VAL A 389 7.77 10.86 -12.47
N ILE A 390 7.59 9.66 -13.01
CA ILE A 390 7.07 9.44 -14.35
C ILE A 390 5.54 9.34 -14.26
N GLN A 391 4.81 10.23 -14.93
CA GLN A 391 3.35 10.19 -14.97
C GLN A 391 2.90 9.21 -16.07
N VAL A 392 2.05 8.25 -15.72
CA VAL A 392 1.48 7.27 -16.67
C VAL A 392 -0.04 7.37 -16.65
N LEU A 393 -0.62 7.66 -17.80
CA LEU A 393 -2.07 7.66 -18.01
C LEU A 393 -2.49 6.28 -18.53
N ASN A 394 -2.98 5.44 -17.63
CA ASN A 394 -3.42 4.07 -17.95
C ASN A 394 -4.89 4.02 -18.34
N LYS A 395 -5.34 2.91 -18.93
CA LYS A 395 -6.70 2.66 -19.41
C LYS A 395 -7.13 3.61 -20.53
N ILE A 396 -6.19 3.98 -21.41
CA ILE A 396 -6.51 4.84 -22.57
C ILE A 396 -7.48 4.18 -23.57
N ASP A 397 -7.62 2.86 -23.51
CA ASP A 397 -8.61 2.08 -24.26
C ASP A 397 -10.06 2.43 -23.90
N LEU A 398 -10.30 3.05 -22.75
CA LEU A 398 -11.62 3.50 -22.28
C LEU A 398 -11.87 4.98 -22.59
N VAL A 399 -10.90 5.70 -23.17
CA VAL A 399 -10.96 7.16 -23.40
C VAL A 399 -11.02 7.45 -24.89
N GLN A 400 -11.86 8.42 -25.28
CA GLN A 400 -11.92 8.83 -26.68
C GLN A 400 -10.62 9.53 -27.10
N PRO A 401 -10.17 9.37 -28.38
CA PRO A 401 -8.92 9.96 -28.86
C PRO A 401 -8.85 11.49 -28.71
N GLN A 402 -9.97 12.18 -28.84
CA GLN A 402 -10.06 13.65 -28.69
C GLN A 402 -9.80 14.08 -27.22
N GLU A 403 -10.32 13.32 -26.27
CA GLU A 403 -10.12 13.56 -24.85
C GLU A 403 -8.69 13.22 -24.44
N LEU A 404 -8.15 12.10 -24.95
CA LEU A 404 -6.76 11.72 -24.73
C LEU A 404 -5.79 12.80 -25.23
N ALA A 405 -6.05 13.38 -26.40
CA ALA A 405 -5.26 14.49 -26.92
C ALA A 405 -5.29 15.71 -25.98
N ARG A 406 -6.45 16.05 -25.41
CA ARG A 406 -6.58 17.13 -24.41
C ARG A 406 -5.81 16.82 -23.11
N LEU A 407 -5.82 15.57 -22.69
CA LEU A 407 -5.11 15.12 -21.48
C LEU A 407 -3.59 15.14 -21.64
N ALA A 408 -3.09 14.92 -22.84
CA ALA A 408 -1.66 14.91 -23.18
C ALA A 408 -1.07 16.31 -23.42
N ILE A 409 -1.92 17.32 -23.71
CA ILE A 409 -1.45 18.69 -23.98
C ILE A 409 -0.79 19.28 -22.71
N GLY A 410 0.49 19.64 -22.83
CA GLY A 410 1.26 20.32 -21.77
C GLY A 410 1.68 19.44 -20.60
N ARG A 411 1.56 18.11 -20.69
CA ARG A 411 1.99 17.16 -19.66
C ARG A 411 2.93 16.11 -20.24
N GLU A 412 4.08 15.92 -19.59
CA GLU A 412 5.01 14.83 -19.87
C GLU A 412 4.47 13.50 -19.33
N ALA A 413 3.24 13.13 -19.69
CA ALA A 413 2.60 11.92 -19.25
C ALA A 413 2.60 10.86 -20.36
N VAL A 414 2.96 9.62 -20.04
CA VAL A 414 3.00 8.51 -21.00
C VAL A 414 1.62 7.85 -21.06
N PRO A 415 0.93 7.89 -22.21
CA PRO A 415 -0.35 7.21 -22.37
C PRO A 415 -0.14 5.70 -22.56
N VAL A 416 -0.91 4.88 -21.84
CA VAL A 416 -0.76 3.41 -21.80
C VAL A 416 -2.12 2.73 -21.71
N SER A 417 -2.30 1.62 -22.43
CA SER A 417 -3.28 0.60 -22.09
C SER A 417 -2.53 -0.65 -21.63
N SER A 418 -2.53 -0.87 -20.33
CA SER A 418 -1.92 -2.08 -19.77
C SER A 418 -2.64 -3.35 -20.21
N LEU A 419 -3.95 -3.26 -20.47
CA LEU A 419 -4.78 -4.37 -20.94
C LEU A 419 -4.48 -4.75 -22.38
N GLN A 420 -4.32 -3.73 -23.26
CA GLN A 420 -4.04 -3.91 -24.69
C GLN A 420 -2.54 -3.93 -25.01
N HIS A 421 -1.67 -3.84 -24.00
CA HIS A 421 -0.21 -3.78 -24.15
C HIS A 421 0.28 -2.63 -25.05
N THR A 422 -0.45 -1.51 -25.11
CA THR A 422 -0.07 -0.32 -25.88
C THR A 422 0.66 0.70 -25.00
N GLY A 423 1.70 1.37 -25.53
CA GLY A 423 2.45 2.40 -24.80
C GLY A 423 3.48 1.87 -23.80
N LEU A 424 3.68 0.56 -23.69
CA LEU A 424 4.61 -0.04 -22.69
C LEU A 424 6.08 0.30 -22.98
N GLU A 425 6.47 0.31 -24.27
CA GLU A 425 7.82 0.63 -24.67
C GLU A 425 8.20 2.07 -24.30
N GLN A 426 7.27 3.02 -24.45
CA GLN A 426 7.45 4.42 -24.06
C GLN A 426 7.69 4.56 -22.55
N VAL A 427 7.03 3.74 -21.72
CA VAL A 427 7.28 3.69 -20.28
C VAL A 427 8.70 3.22 -20.00
N LEU A 428 9.17 2.16 -20.67
CA LEU A 428 10.53 1.65 -20.52
C LEU A 428 11.59 2.68 -20.93
N ILE A 429 11.35 3.41 -22.02
CA ILE A 429 12.22 4.49 -22.49
C ILE A 429 12.25 5.64 -21.46
N ALA A 430 11.09 6.02 -20.92
CA ALA A 430 10.99 7.07 -19.90
C ALA A 430 11.73 6.69 -18.60
N ILE A 431 11.63 5.43 -18.16
CA ILE A 431 12.40 4.91 -17.02
C ILE A 431 13.91 4.99 -17.32
N ASP A 432 14.31 4.57 -18.50
CA ASP A 432 15.71 4.53 -18.92
C ASP A 432 16.33 5.93 -18.97
N ALA A 433 15.56 6.93 -19.43
CA ALA A 433 15.96 8.33 -19.47
C ALA A 433 16.06 8.97 -18.07
N ALA A 434 15.17 8.58 -17.15
CA ALA A 434 15.13 9.15 -15.80
C ALA A 434 16.17 8.54 -14.83
N LEU A 435 16.77 7.40 -15.16
CA LEU A 435 17.78 6.74 -14.32
C LEU A 435 19.13 7.47 -14.37
N VAL A 436 19.47 8.13 -13.27
CA VAL A 436 20.75 8.87 -13.12
C VAL A 436 21.82 8.03 -12.39
N ALA A 437 21.41 7.09 -11.54
CA ALA A 437 22.31 6.37 -10.64
C ALA A 437 23.32 5.45 -11.33
N ASP A 438 23.06 4.96 -12.53
CA ASP A 438 24.00 4.16 -13.32
C ASP A 438 24.00 4.67 -14.76
N PRO A 439 24.70 5.79 -15.03
CA PRO A 439 24.64 6.45 -16.33
C PRO A 439 25.14 5.52 -17.45
N LEU A 440 24.52 5.66 -18.61
CA LEU A 440 24.97 4.99 -19.81
C LEU A 440 26.24 5.67 -20.30
N VAL A 441 27.33 4.90 -20.40
CA VAL A 441 28.60 5.33 -20.96
C VAL A 441 28.94 4.51 -22.19
N GLU A 442 29.67 5.11 -23.13
CA GLU A 442 30.20 4.42 -24.29
C GLU A 442 31.69 4.21 -24.11
N VAL A 443 32.11 2.97 -24.30
CA VAL A 443 33.53 2.59 -24.10
C VAL A 443 33.96 1.63 -25.20
N THR A 444 35.19 1.84 -25.73
CA THR A 444 35.83 0.89 -26.59
C THR A 444 36.71 -0.05 -25.78
N PHE A 445 36.49 -1.36 -26.01
CA PHE A 445 37.28 -2.42 -25.39
C PHE A 445 38.15 -3.12 -26.40
N ARG A 446 39.33 -3.53 -25.94
CA ARG A 446 40.27 -4.37 -26.65
C ARG A 446 40.44 -5.69 -25.87
N LEU A 447 39.80 -6.74 -26.32
CA LEU A 447 39.71 -8.03 -25.63
C LEU A 447 40.51 -9.10 -26.37
N PRO A 448 41.36 -9.91 -25.71
CA PRO A 448 41.85 -11.13 -26.29
C PRO A 448 40.70 -12.09 -26.64
N GLN A 449 40.75 -12.80 -27.75
CA GLN A 449 39.73 -13.80 -28.13
C GLN A 449 39.56 -14.92 -27.10
N SER A 450 40.58 -15.18 -26.29
CA SER A 450 40.53 -16.13 -25.17
C SER A 450 39.58 -15.72 -24.06
N GLU A 451 39.20 -14.43 -23.95
CA GLU A 451 38.31 -13.89 -22.92
C GLU A 451 36.85 -13.90 -23.37
N GLY A 452 36.40 -15.00 -23.95
CA GLY A 452 35.01 -15.18 -24.46
C GLY A 452 33.93 -14.99 -23.41
N SER A 453 34.22 -15.27 -22.15
CA SER A 453 33.27 -15.04 -21.02
C SER A 453 33.01 -13.55 -20.79
N ILE A 454 34.02 -12.70 -20.96
CA ILE A 454 33.87 -11.23 -20.82
C ILE A 454 33.10 -10.69 -22.02
N LEU A 455 33.41 -11.17 -23.23
CA LEU A 455 32.68 -10.80 -24.43
C LEU A 455 31.17 -11.12 -24.29
N ALA A 456 30.84 -12.35 -23.88
CA ALA A 456 29.44 -12.76 -23.62
C ALA A 456 28.75 -11.93 -22.54
N SER A 457 29.48 -11.53 -21.47
CA SER A 457 28.97 -10.65 -20.42
C SER A 457 28.68 -9.24 -20.93
N LEU A 458 29.53 -8.68 -21.77
CA LEU A 458 29.33 -7.37 -22.39
C LEU A 458 28.18 -7.41 -23.41
N GLU A 459 28.09 -8.43 -24.24
CA GLU A 459 27.00 -8.62 -25.21
C GLU A 459 25.64 -8.83 -24.50
N GLY A 460 25.64 -9.50 -23.36
CA GLY A 460 24.44 -9.71 -22.56
C GLY A 460 23.96 -8.47 -21.79
N GLY A 461 24.85 -7.52 -21.47
CA GLY A 461 24.55 -6.38 -20.59
C GLY A 461 24.74 -4.99 -21.18
N ALA A 462 25.22 -4.86 -22.43
CA ALA A 462 25.43 -3.59 -23.11
C ALA A 462 24.98 -3.67 -24.58
N LEU A 463 24.69 -2.53 -25.18
CA LEU A 463 24.47 -2.39 -26.62
C LEU A 463 25.81 -2.36 -27.31
N ILE A 464 26.03 -3.26 -28.26
CA ILE A 464 27.25 -3.31 -29.06
C ILE A 464 27.02 -2.51 -30.33
N ASN A 465 27.71 -1.38 -30.44
CA ASN A 465 27.64 -0.49 -31.62
C ASN A 465 28.57 -0.92 -32.74
N ASP A 466 29.74 -1.45 -32.37
CA ASP A 466 30.72 -1.95 -33.35
C ASP A 466 31.48 -3.15 -32.76
N LYS A 467 31.79 -4.13 -33.61
CA LYS A 467 32.57 -5.32 -33.23
C LYS A 467 33.45 -5.75 -34.38
N ARG A 468 34.78 -5.73 -34.15
CA ARG A 468 35.76 -6.13 -35.15
C ARG A 468 36.75 -7.16 -34.59
N PHE A 469 37.16 -8.07 -35.42
CA PHE A 469 38.15 -9.07 -35.08
C PHE A 469 39.44 -8.76 -35.86
N GLU A 470 40.53 -8.53 -35.12
CA GLU A 470 41.84 -8.25 -35.73
C GLU A 470 42.87 -9.20 -35.07
N GLY A 471 43.32 -10.17 -35.84
CA GLY A 471 44.26 -11.21 -35.34
C GLY A 471 43.68 -11.94 -34.14
N ASN A 472 44.32 -11.86 -32.98
CA ASN A 472 43.92 -12.53 -31.74
C ASN A 472 43.13 -11.60 -30.78
N LEU A 473 42.68 -10.46 -31.28
CA LEU A 473 41.97 -9.42 -30.51
C LEU A 473 40.57 -9.15 -31.06
N VAL A 474 39.69 -8.78 -30.17
CA VAL A 474 38.34 -8.29 -30.48
C VAL A 474 38.23 -6.84 -30.01
N PHE A 475 37.98 -5.94 -30.95
CA PHE A 475 37.66 -4.56 -30.68
C PHE A 475 36.13 -4.44 -30.58
N LEU A 476 35.66 -3.89 -29.46
CA LEU A 476 34.25 -3.84 -29.15
C LEU A 476 33.88 -2.44 -28.67
N ARG A 477 33.03 -1.73 -29.41
CA ARG A 477 32.43 -0.47 -28.96
C ARG A 477 31.08 -0.74 -28.30
N ALA A 478 31.05 -0.63 -26.98
CA ALA A 478 29.90 -0.96 -26.18
C ALA A 478 29.33 0.27 -25.46
N ARG A 479 28.02 0.48 -25.56
CA ARG A 479 27.28 1.48 -24.80
C ARG A 479 26.41 0.75 -23.75
N GLY A 480 26.66 1.03 -22.47
CA GLY A 480 25.98 0.34 -21.41
C GLY A 480 26.16 0.99 -20.04
N PRO A 481 25.63 0.35 -18.99
CA PRO A 481 25.74 0.84 -17.61
C PRO A 481 27.19 1.05 -17.19
N ALA A 482 27.50 2.17 -16.57
CA ALA A 482 28.84 2.47 -16.08
C ALA A 482 29.33 1.40 -15.08
N SER A 483 28.46 0.86 -14.25
CA SER A 483 28.77 -0.23 -13.31
C SER A 483 29.26 -1.50 -13.99
N LEU A 484 28.66 -1.88 -15.12
CA LEU A 484 29.07 -3.05 -15.91
C LEU A 484 30.39 -2.79 -16.62
N LEU A 485 30.49 -1.66 -17.34
CA LEU A 485 31.66 -1.37 -18.18
C LEU A 485 32.92 -1.06 -17.34
N ASN A 486 32.76 -0.50 -16.13
CA ASN A 486 33.83 -0.27 -15.17
C ASN A 486 34.43 -1.57 -14.61
N ARG A 487 33.67 -2.67 -14.54
CA ARG A 487 34.18 -3.97 -14.11
C ARG A 487 35.31 -4.46 -15.00
N TYR A 488 35.25 -4.13 -16.29
CA TYR A 488 36.19 -4.56 -17.29
C TYR A 488 37.16 -3.43 -17.73
N ARG A 489 37.37 -2.39 -16.87
CA ARG A 489 38.23 -1.24 -17.15
C ARG A 489 39.64 -1.57 -17.62
N ARG A 490 40.17 -2.74 -17.22
CA ARG A 490 41.51 -3.22 -17.62
C ARG A 490 41.64 -3.48 -19.13
N PHE A 491 40.53 -3.69 -19.81
CA PHE A 491 40.47 -3.93 -21.25
C PHE A 491 40.00 -2.71 -22.05
N ARG A 492 39.83 -1.56 -21.41
CA ARG A 492 39.49 -0.32 -22.12
C ARG A 492 40.65 0.09 -22.99
N GLU A 493 40.36 0.47 -24.22
CA GLU A 493 41.32 1.16 -25.07
C GLU A 493 41.62 2.52 -24.46
N LYS A 494 42.93 2.81 -24.20
CA LYS A 494 43.33 4.15 -23.76
C LYS A 494 43.23 5.05 -24.99
N HIS A 495 42.23 5.93 -25.01
CA HIS A 495 42.21 7.04 -25.96
C HIS A 495 43.40 7.92 -25.63
N ASP A 496 44.37 8.02 -26.55
CA ASP A 496 45.39 9.08 -26.53
C ASP A 496 44.62 10.40 -26.67
N LEU A 497 44.73 11.24 -25.66
CA LEU A 497 44.20 12.62 -25.62
C LEU A 497 45.05 13.54 -26.53
N SER A 498 45.28 13.16 -27.78
CA SER A 498 46.11 13.92 -28.73
C SER A 498 45.36 14.40 -29.99
N ASP A 499 44.02 14.46 -29.97
CA ASP A 499 43.27 15.13 -31.03
C ASP A 499 42.22 16.10 -30.42
N GLU A 500 42.71 17.17 -29.77
CA GLU A 500 42.00 18.44 -29.75
C GLU A 500 42.20 19.12 -31.12
N PRO A 501 41.16 19.42 -31.88
CA PRO A 501 41.28 20.32 -33.00
C PRO A 501 41.57 21.73 -32.47
N ALA A 502 42.83 22.14 -32.55
CA ALA A 502 43.20 23.55 -32.40
C ALA A 502 42.45 24.37 -33.46
N GLY A 503 41.72 25.39 -32.99
CA GLY A 503 41.37 26.50 -33.87
C GLY A 503 39.92 26.86 -34.01
N ALA A 504 39.41 27.66 -33.08
CA ALA A 504 38.52 28.76 -33.45
C ALA A 504 38.92 29.99 -32.61
N LYS A 505 39.92 30.71 -33.11
CA LYS A 505 40.16 32.08 -32.68
C LYS A 505 39.04 32.97 -33.22
N HIS A 506 38.55 33.80 -32.33
CA HIS A 506 37.69 34.96 -32.59
C HIS A 506 38.12 35.80 -33.76
N THR A 507 37.17 36.20 -34.57
CA THR A 507 37.00 37.57 -35.07
C THR A 507 35.51 37.90 -35.09
#